data_aa77254c947f43c2d3137c6a19cc11a1
#
_entry.id   aa77254c947f43c2d3137c6a19cc11a1
#
_cell.length_a   1.000
_cell.length_b   1.000
_cell.length_c   1.000
_cell.angle_alpha   90.00
_cell.angle_beta   90.00
_cell.angle_gamma   90.00
#
_symmetry.space_group_name_H-M   'P 1'
#
loop_
_entity.id
_entity.type
_entity.pdbx_description
1 polymer ?
#
loop_
_entity_poly.entity_id
_entity_poly.type
_entity_poly.pdbx_seq_one_letter_code
_entity_poly.pdbx_strand_id
1 'polypeptide(L)'
;MQNITADQVENLKIDPDKCVEWVTHSFSLKNESQLPAKMSVHPVGNDFFTTMPCLLPPSIGYFGVKIVSRILGRTPALKSDLLLYDSQSGKLLALINCDWITAMRTGAVATLAIKTFRRSQAKKYSFIGLGSTARATLLCLLSSSPDENFSIYLFRYKDQAEKFISYFEGYRNVSFKVVDTIPELVSGADVLVSCITDAQGLLVEDKN
;
A
#
# COMPACT_ATOMS: atom_id res chain seq x y z
N MET A 1 0.13 -27.93 6.72
CA MET A 1 0.24 -26.69 5.92
C MET A 1 -1.15 -26.28 5.47
N GLN A 2 -1.55 -25.05 5.74
CA GLN A 2 -2.79 -24.46 5.24
C GLN A 2 -2.53 -23.72 3.93
N ASN A 3 -3.50 -23.76 3.00
CA ASN A 3 -3.48 -22.90 1.81
C ASN A 3 -4.62 -21.87 1.97
N ILE A 4 -4.25 -20.58 2.09
CA ILE A 4 -5.18 -19.48 2.33
C ILE A 4 -5.31 -18.68 1.04
N THR A 5 -6.49 -18.73 0.43
CA THR A 5 -6.78 -18.08 -0.85
C THR A 5 -7.06 -16.59 -0.71
N ALA A 6 -7.06 -15.86 -1.82
CA ALA A 6 -7.44 -14.44 -1.86
C ALA A 6 -8.84 -14.21 -1.27
N ASP A 7 -9.83 -15.01 -1.68
CA ASP A 7 -11.21 -14.92 -1.21
C ASP A 7 -11.30 -15.11 0.32
N GLN A 8 -10.53 -16.05 0.88
CA GLN A 8 -10.49 -16.24 2.32
C GLN A 8 -9.92 -15.04 3.06
N VAL A 9 -8.86 -14.41 2.51
CA VAL A 9 -8.29 -13.17 3.09
C VAL A 9 -9.29 -12.03 3.03
N GLU A 10 -9.93 -11.81 1.86
CA GLU A 10 -10.91 -10.74 1.66
C GLU A 10 -12.17 -10.93 2.50
N ASN A 11 -12.63 -12.17 2.69
CA ASN A 11 -13.80 -12.51 3.52
C ASN A 11 -13.58 -12.27 5.01
N LEU A 12 -12.34 -12.07 5.48
CA LEU A 12 -12.08 -11.63 6.85
C LEU A 12 -12.58 -10.21 7.11
N LYS A 13 -12.83 -9.41 6.06
CA LYS A 13 -13.31 -8.02 6.14
C LYS A 13 -12.55 -7.19 7.18
N ILE A 14 -11.22 -7.31 7.15
CA ILE A 14 -10.33 -6.62 8.08
C ILE A 14 -10.51 -5.11 7.90
N ASP A 15 -10.79 -4.41 9.00
CA ASP A 15 -10.90 -2.96 9.00
C ASP A 15 -9.56 -2.32 8.59
N PRO A 16 -9.55 -1.36 7.64
CA PRO A 16 -8.33 -0.67 7.24
C PRO A 16 -7.60 0.05 8.39
N ASP A 17 -8.32 0.50 9.42
CA ASP A 17 -7.73 1.08 10.62
C ASP A 17 -6.86 0.05 11.38
N LYS A 18 -7.33 -1.20 11.48
CA LYS A 18 -6.52 -2.29 12.05
C LYS A 18 -5.21 -2.52 11.29
N CYS A 19 -5.22 -2.32 9.97
CA CYS A 19 -3.99 -2.41 9.19
C CYS A 19 -2.99 -1.31 9.58
N VAL A 20 -3.47 -0.10 9.89
CA VAL A 20 -2.63 1.01 10.38
C VAL A 20 -2.09 0.70 11.77
N GLU A 21 -2.92 0.18 12.68
CA GLU A 21 -2.49 -0.25 14.02
C GLU A 21 -1.39 -1.32 13.94
N TRP A 22 -1.59 -2.37 13.14
CA TRP A 22 -0.62 -3.46 12.99
C TRP A 22 0.70 -2.99 12.37
N VAL A 23 0.64 -2.11 11.38
CA VAL A 23 1.84 -1.51 10.80
C VAL A 23 2.57 -0.66 11.85
N THR A 24 1.86 0.16 12.60
CA THR A 24 2.44 0.97 13.68
C THR A 24 3.12 0.07 14.72
N HIS A 25 2.45 -0.99 15.14
CA HIS A 25 3.03 -1.97 16.06
C HIS A 25 4.26 -2.67 15.45
N SER A 26 4.23 -3.01 14.16
CA SER A 26 5.37 -3.66 13.51
C SER A 26 6.64 -2.79 13.51
N PHE A 27 6.50 -1.46 13.46
CA PHE A 27 7.64 -0.56 13.60
C PHE A 27 8.28 -0.61 15.00
N SER A 28 7.51 -0.84 16.06
CA SER A 28 8.07 -1.02 17.41
C SER A 28 8.90 -2.30 17.55
N LEU A 29 8.58 -3.32 16.77
CA LEU A 29 9.28 -4.62 16.76
C LEU A 29 10.52 -4.64 15.85
N LYS A 30 10.79 -3.56 15.10
CA LYS A 30 11.82 -3.54 14.07
C LYS A 30 13.20 -3.89 14.59
N ASN A 31 13.57 -3.39 15.76
CA ASN A 31 14.91 -3.61 16.34
C ASN A 31 15.12 -5.01 16.89
N GLU A 32 14.03 -5.74 17.18
CA GLU A 32 14.04 -7.10 17.67
C GLU A 32 13.83 -8.12 16.54
N SER A 33 13.46 -7.64 15.34
CA SER A 33 13.21 -8.46 14.16
C SER A 33 14.45 -8.51 13.27
N GLN A 34 14.60 -9.61 12.51
CA GLN A 34 15.62 -9.68 11.46
C GLN A 34 14.94 -9.38 10.11
N LEU A 35 15.36 -8.30 9.49
CA LEU A 35 14.81 -7.78 8.23
C LEU A 35 15.92 -7.67 7.17
N PRO A 36 16.34 -8.80 6.57
CA PRO A 36 17.33 -8.78 5.49
C PRO A 36 16.85 -7.94 4.31
N ALA A 37 17.81 -7.44 3.52
CA ALA A 37 17.50 -6.72 2.30
C ALA A 37 16.67 -7.60 1.35
N LYS A 38 15.66 -6.99 0.70
CA LYS A 38 14.92 -7.66 -0.36
C LYS A 38 15.84 -7.99 -1.54
N MET A 39 15.62 -9.15 -2.16
CA MET A 39 16.34 -9.58 -3.36
C MET A 39 15.39 -9.67 -4.54
N SER A 40 15.81 -9.10 -5.67
CA SER A 40 15.05 -9.15 -6.92
C SER A 40 15.84 -9.84 -8.01
N VAL A 41 15.16 -10.66 -8.81
CA VAL A 41 15.68 -11.29 -10.02
C VAL A 41 14.76 -10.91 -11.19
N HIS A 42 15.35 -10.74 -12.38
CA HIS A 42 14.67 -10.23 -13.57
C HIS A 42 14.74 -11.26 -14.69
N PRO A 43 13.64 -11.96 -15.03
CA PRO A 43 13.62 -12.92 -16.13
C PRO A 43 13.80 -12.26 -17.49
N VAL A 44 12.96 -11.26 -17.82
CA VAL A 44 12.99 -10.51 -19.09
C VAL A 44 12.53 -9.09 -18.86
N GLY A 45 13.28 -8.11 -19.39
CA GLY A 45 12.88 -6.70 -19.37
C GLY A 45 12.60 -6.17 -17.95
N ASN A 46 11.42 -5.60 -17.78
CA ASN A 46 10.97 -5.05 -16.50
C ASN A 46 10.20 -6.06 -15.61
N ASP A 47 10.14 -7.33 -16.00
CA ASP A 47 9.58 -8.38 -15.18
C ASP A 47 10.51 -8.66 -13.99
N PHE A 48 9.93 -9.02 -12.84
CA PHE A 48 10.72 -9.35 -11.67
C PHE A 48 10.02 -10.33 -10.72
N PHE A 49 10.84 -11.04 -9.96
CA PHE A 49 10.45 -11.68 -8.72
C PHE A 49 11.26 -11.06 -7.58
N THR A 50 10.58 -10.63 -6.53
CA THR A 50 11.23 -10.06 -5.34
C THR A 50 10.87 -10.87 -4.11
N THR A 51 11.88 -11.32 -3.38
CA THR A 51 11.73 -12.01 -2.08
C THR A 51 12.00 -11.05 -0.93
N MET A 52 11.17 -11.14 0.10
CA MET A 52 11.23 -10.30 1.30
C MET A 52 11.10 -11.18 2.54
N PRO A 53 12.21 -11.72 3.06
CA PRO A 53 12.20 -12.49 4.30
C PRO A 53 12.08 -11.58 5.53
N CYS A 54 11.45 -12.10 6.58
CA CYS A 54 11.32 -11.44 7.87
C CYS A 54 11.26 -12.51 8.97
N LEU A 55 12.15 -12.42 9.95
CA LEU A 55 12.06 -13.17 11.20
C LEU A 55 11.59 -12.24 12.30
N LEU A 56 10.43 -12.53 12.88
CA LEU A 56 9.88 -11.77 14.00
C LEU A 56 10.55 -12.18 15.31
N PRO A 57 10.43 -11.35 16.38
CA PRO A 57 10.99 -11.68 17.69
C PRO A 57 10.52 -13.05 18.20
N PRO A 58 11.34 -13.72 19.04
CA PRO A 58 10.97 -15.02 19.64
C PRO A 58 9.63 -15.00 20.39
N SER A 59 9.24 -13.85 20.96
CA SER A 59 7.94 -13.63 21.62
C SER A 59 6.75 -13.79 20.69
N ILE A 60 6.95 -13.58 19.36
CA ILE A 60 5.92 -13.78 18.32
C ILE A 60 6.11 -15.14 17.64
N GLY A 61 7.34 -15.54 17.38
CA GLY A 61 7.67 -16.90 16.97
C GLY A 61 7.39 -17.26 15.52
N TYR A 62 7.36 -16.27 14.59
CA TYR A 62 7.13 -16.54 13.17
C TYR A 62 8.29 -16.08 12.29
N PHE A 63 8.53 -16.86 11.24
CA PHE A 63 9.34 -16.47 10.09
C PHE A 63 8.43 -16.41 8.84
N GLY A 64 8.56 -15.37 8.05
CA GLY A 64 7.80 -15.21 6.82
C GLY A 64 8.68 -14.86 5.62
N VAL A 65 8.30 -15.37 4.44
CA VAL A 65 8.89 -14.94 3.18
C VAL A 65 7.78 -14.52 2.23
N LYS A 66 7.70 -13.22 1.97
CA LYS A 66 6.81 -12.71 0.93
C LYS A 66 7.54 -12.72 -0.41
N ILE A 67 6.88 -13.26 -1.42
CA ILE A 67 7.33 -13.25 -2.81
C ILE A 67 6.37 -12.37 -3.61
N VAL A 68 6.91 -11.37 -4.30
CA VAL A 68 6.15 -10.51 -5.22
C VAL A 68 6.66 -10.77 -6.62
N SER A 69 5.76 -11.05 -7.55
CA SER A 69 6.07 -11.15 -8.98
C SER A 69 5.36 -10.04 -9.75
N ARG A 70 6.09 -9.39 -10.66
CA ARG A 70 5.52 -8.54 -11.70
C ARG A 70 5.82 -9.16 -13.06
N ILE A 71 4.77 -9.48 -13.78
CA ILE A 71 4.86 -10.04 -15.14
C ILE A 71 4.00 -9.17 -16.05
N LEU A 72 4.63 -8.51 -17.01
CA LEU A 72 3.94 -7.70 -18.01
C LEU A 72 3.01 -8.59 -18.86
N GLY A 73 1.83 -8.09 -19.16
CA GLY A 73 0.79 -8.84 -19.88
C GLY A 73 -0.11 -9.70 -19.00
N ARG A 74 0.25 -9.95 -17.75
CA ARG A 74 -0.66 -10.59 -16.77
C ARG A 74 -1.62 -9.55 -16.16
N THR A 75 -2.86 -9.92 -15.88
CA THR A 75 -3.85 -9.08 -15.21
C THR A 75 -4.30 -9.74 -13.90
N PRO A 76 -4.05 -9.15 -12.73
CA PRO A 76 -3.14 -8.01 -12.50
C PRO A 76 -1.67 -8.37 -12.76
N ALA A 77 -0.87 -7.41 -13.20
CA ALA A 77 0.55 -7.63 -13.47
C ALA A 77 1.34 -8.02 -12.22
N LEU A 78 0.95 -7.46 -11.07
CA LEU A 78 1.55 -7.70 -9.76
C LEU A 78 0.76 -8.77 -9.01
N LYS A 79 1.44 -9.79 -8.49
CA LYS A 79 0.89 -10.80 -7.58
C LYS A 79 1.87 -11.10 -6.47
N SER A 80 1.36 -11.56 -5.35
CA SER A 80 2.20 -11.88 -4.19
C SER A 80 1.66 -13.04 -3.38
N ASP A 81 2.60 -13.84 -2.85
CA ASP A 81 2.35 -14.96 -1.97
C ASP A 81 3.25 -14.84 -0.74
N LEU A 82 2.80 -15.35 0.41
CA LEU A 82 3.52 -15.39 1.67
C LEU A 82 3.63 -16.84 2.16
N LEU A 83 4.85 -17.29 2.38
CA LEU A 83 5.16 -18.50 3.13
C LEU A 83 5.32 -18.13 4.61
N LEU A 84 4.55 -18.77 5.49
CA LEU A 84 4.60 -18.56 6.94
C LEU A 84 5.10 -19.82 7.64
N TYR A 85 6.12 -19.67 8.48
CA TYR A 85 6.74 -20.73 9.24
C TYR A 85 6.66 -20.45 10.74
N ASP A 86 6.54 -21.50 11.53
CA ASP A 86 6.91 -21.49 12.93
C ASP A 86 8.43 -21.39 13.04
N SER A 87 8.94 -20.36 13.71
CA SER A 87 10.38 -20.09 13.73
C SER A 87 11.19 -20.99 14.64
N GLN A 88 10.53 -21.70 15.57
CA GLN A 88 11.21 -22.61 16.50
C GLN A 88 11.38 -24.00 15.90
N SER A 89 10.31 -24.52 15.28
CA SER A 89 10.32 -25.87 14.70
C SER A 89 10.75 -25.91 13.23
N GLY A 90 10.78 -24.76 12.54
CA GLY A 90 10.98 -24.68 11.08
C GLY A 90 9.79 -25.22 10.28
N LYS A 91 8.65 -25.52 10.90
CA LYS A 91 7.47 -26.07 10.23
C LYS A 91 6.79 -25.02 9.37
N LEU A 92 6.56 -25.33 8.10
CA LEU A 92 5.71 -24.52 7.22
C LEU A 92 4.25 -24.63 7.69
N LEU A 93 3.69 -23.50 8.09
CA LEU A 93 2.32 -23.38 8.61
C LEU A 93 1.32 -23.10 7.50
N ALA A 94 1.62 -22.11 6.65
CA ALA A 94 0.69 -21.67 5.62
C ALA A 94 1.40 -21.14 4.35
N LEU A 95 0.73 -21.33 3.21
CA LEU A 95 0.89 -20.55 1.98
C LEU A 95 -0.31 -19.62 1.86
N ILE A 96 -0.08 -18.32 1.79
CA ILE A 96 -1.13 -17.29 1.84
C ILE A 96 -1.08 -16.45 0.57
N ASN A 97 -2.20 -16.31 -0.16
CA ASN A 97 -2.31 -15.27 -1.17
C ASN A 97 -2.16 -13.90 -0.50
N CYS A 98 -1.21 -13.12 -0.96
CA CYS A 98 -0.77 -11.91 -0.27
C CYS A 98 -1.10 -10.62 -1.03
N ASP A 99 -1.95 -10.67 -2.07
CA ASP A 99 -2.26 -9.52 -2.92
C ASP A 99 -2.94 -8.41 -2.11
N TRP A 100 -4.03 -8.73 -1.39
CA TRP A 100 -4.72 -7.80 -0.51
C TRP A 100 -3.79 -7.28 0.60
N ILE A 101 -3.06 -8.16 1.27
CA ILE A 101 -2.11 -7.81 2.34
C ILE A 101 -1.04 -6.85 1.80
N THR A 102 -0.52 -7.10 0.59
CA THR A 102 0.50 -6.25 -0.04
C THR A 102 -0.02 -4.84 -0.31
N ALA A 103 -1.25 -4.70 -0.78
CA ALA A 103 -1.88 -3.40 -0.97
C ALA A 103 -2.13 -2.69 0.36
N MET A 104 -2.79 -3.36 1.30
CA MET A 104 -3.21 -2.77 2.58
C MET A 104 -2.03 -2.38 3.47
N ARG A 105 -1.00 -3.24 3.61
CA ARG A 105 0.19 -2.86 4.40
C ARG A 105 0.95 -1.68 3.77
N THR A 106 0.91 -1.53 2.44
CA THR A 106 1.56 -0.40 1.76
C THR A 106 0.75 0.88 1.98
N GLY A 107 -0.57 0.80 1.87
CA GLY A 107 -1.48 1.90 2.19
C GLY A 107 -1.37 2.33 3.66
N ALA A 108 -1.28 1.38 4.58
CA ALA A 108 -1.12 1.66 6.01
C ALA A 108 0.22 2.36 6.33
N VAL A 109 1.34 1.93 5.71
CA VAL A 109 2.64 2.62 5.83
C VAL A 109 2.55 4.05 5.30
N ALA A 110 1.96 4.25 4.13
CA ALA A 110 1.78 5.58 3.55
C ALA A 110 0.89 6.45 4.45
N THR A 111 -0.19 5.90 4.99
CA THR A 111 -1.07 6.60 5.94
C THR A 111 -0.34 6.99 7.21
N LEU A 112 0.45 6.09 7.79
CA LEU A 112 1.26 6.39 8.97
C LEU A 112 2.24 7.52 8.68
N ALA A 113 2.92 7.49 7.54
CA ALA A 113 3.83 8.56 7.12
C ALA A 113 3.08 9.89 6.93
N ILE A 114 1.93 9.89 6.28
CA ILE A 114 1.08 11.08 6.12
C ILE A 114 0.71 11.65 7.49
N LYS A 115 0.16 10.83 8.39
CA LYS A 115 -0.26 11.29 9.74
C LYS A 115 0.90 11.82 10.57
N THR A 116 2.11 11.29 10.37
CA THR A 116 3.31 11.70 11.11
C THR A 116 3.92 13.00 10.59
N PHE A 117 3.96 13.19 9.26
CA PHE A 117 4.73 14.27 8.65
C PHE A 117 3.88 15.40 8.04
N ARG A 118 2.57 15.22 7.87
CA ARG A 118 1.71 16.30 7.37
C ARG A 118 1.62 17.44 8.37
N ARG A 119 1.38 18.64 7.87
CA ARG A 119 1.02 19.78 8.73
C ARG A 119 -0.34 19.50 9.40
N SER A 120 -0.55 20.00 10.60
CA SER A 120 -1.80 19.83 11.37
C SER A 120 -3.05 20.36 10.64
N GLN A 121 -2.87 21.34 9.74
CA GLN A 121 -3.95 21.95 8.97
C GLN A 121 -4.03 21.43 7.52
N ALA A 122 -3.36 20.30 7.20
CA ALA A 122 -3.39 19.73 5.87
C ALA A 122 -4.81 19.36 5.45
N LYS A 123 -5.25 19.86 4.29
CA LYS A 123 -6.58 19.62 3.73
C LYS A 123 -6.56 19.07 2.32
N LYS A 124 -5.61 19.52 1.48
CA LYS A 124 -5.49 19.12 0.08
C LYS A 124 -4.52 17.96 -0.08
N TYR A 125 -5.05 16.81 -0.47
CA TYR A 125 -4.30 15.59 -0.73
C TYR A 125 -4.37 15.27 -2.22
N SER A 126 -3.23 15.22 -2.88
CA SER A 126 -3.13 15.01 -4.32
C SER A 126 -2.63 13.60 -4.61
N PHE A 127 -3.31 12.86 -5.50
CA PHE A 127 -2.99 11.49 -5.86
C PHE A 127 -2.69 11.38 -7.35
N ILE A 128 -1.60 10.67 -7.68
CA ILE A 128 -1.25 10.25 -9.02
C ILE A 128 -0.96 8.75 -9.05
N GLY A 129 -1.55 8.04 -10.05
CA GLY A 129 -1.52 6.58 -10.11
C GLY A 129 -2.59 5.95 -9.21
N LEU A 130 -3.82 5.82 -9.73
CA LEU A 130 -5.03 5.49 -8.96
C LEU A 130 -5.30 3.98 -8.89
N GLY A 131 -4.25 3.19 -8.70
CA GLY A 131 -4.31 1.72 -8.58
C GLY A 131 -4.68 1.22 -7.17
N SER A 132 -4.45 -0.08 -6.93
CA SER A 132 -4.75 -0.74 -5.65
C SER A 132 -4.04 -0.11 -4.45
N THR A 133 -2.78 0.31 -4.62
CA THR A 133 -2.00 0.96 -3.56
C THR A 133 -2.61 2.32 -3.18
N ALA A 134 -2.98 3.14 -4.16
CA ALA A 134 -3.63 4.42 -3.90
C ALA A 134 -4.98 4.23 -3.19
N ARG A 135 -5.79 3.25 -3.61
CA ARG A 135 -7.05 2.90 -2.94
C ARG A 135 -6.82 2.48 -1.50
N ALA A 136 -5.86 1.57 -1.27
CA ALA A 136 -5.53 1.13 0.09
C ALA A 136 -5.03 2.29 0.97
N THR A 137 -4.22 3.21 0.42
CA THR A 137 -3.76 4.40 1.13
C THR A 137 -4.94 5.28 1.56
N LEU A 138 -5.87 5.57 0.65
CA LEU A 138 -7.02 6.40 0.99
C LEU A 138 -7.97 5.68 1.95
N LEU A 139 -8.21 4.37 1.79
CA LEU A 139 -8.99 3.56 2.74
C LEU A 139 -8.43 3.67 4.16
N CYS A 140 -7.12 3.40 4.32
CA CYS A 140 -6.45 3.49 5.61
C CYS A 140 -6.52 4.90 6.20
N LEU A 141 -6.35 5.94 5.36
CA LEU A 141 -6.41 7.33 5.80
C LEU A 141 -7.79 7.71 6.32
N LEU A 142 -8.85 7.38 5.56
CA LEU A 142 -10.24 7.69 5.94
C LEU A 142 -10.67 6.91 7.19
N SER A 143 -10.38 5.61 7.26
CA SER A 143 -10.75 4.77 8.40
C SER A 143 -10.03 5.15 9.68
N SER A 144 -8.74 5.55 9.60
CA SER A 144 -7.96 5.94 10.78
C SER A 144 -8.14 7.42 11.18
N SER A 145 -8.99 8.18 10.49
CA SER A 145 -9.29 9.59 10.76
C SER A 145 -10.75 9.90 10.43
N PRO A 146 -11.71 9.25 11.10
CA PRO A 146 -13.14 9.34 10.76
C PRO A 146 -13.73 10.73 10.97
N ASP A 147 -13.16 11.52 11.88
CA ASP A 147 -13.62 12.88 12.22
C ASP A 147 -13.00 13.97 11.34
N GLU A 148 -12.07 13.61 10.44
CA GLU A 148 -11.40 14.55 9.54
C GLU A 148 -12.07 14.55 8.16
N ASN A 149 -12.15 15.72 7.52
CA ASN A 149 -12.62 15.87 6.14
C ASN A 149 -11.45 16.04 5.20
N PHE A 150 -11.44 15.26 4.11
CA PHE A 150 -10.36 15.21 3.13
C PHE A 150 -10.80 15.76 1.78
N SER A 151 -10.01 16.68 1.21
CA SER A 151 -10.17 17.14 -0.17
C SER A 151 -9.13 16.44 -1.03
N ILE A 152 -9.58 15.48 -1.84
CA ILE A 152 -8.73 14.60 -2.64
C ILE A 152 -8.71 15.09 -4.10
N TYR A 153 -7.52 15.42 -4.59
CA TYR A 153 -7.27 15.80 -5.96
C TYR A 153 -6.67 14.62 -6.72
N LEU A 154 -7.29 14.24 -7.81
CA LEU A 154 -6.93 13.05 -8.59
C LEU A 154 -6.42 13.47 -9.96
N PHE A 155 -5.20 13.02 -10.32
CA PHE A 155 -4.71 13.20 -11.67
C PHE A 155 -5.46 12.29 -12.64
N ARG A 156 -6.02 12.88 -13.71
CA ARG A 156 -6.75 12.12 -14.72
C ARG A 156 -5.81 11.24 -15.53
N TYR A 157 -6.11 9.97 -15.58
CA TYR A 157 -5.49 9.01 -16.50
C TYR A 157 -6.52 7.99 -16.93
N LYS A 158 -6.96 8.07 -18.20
CA LYS A 158 -8.05 7.24 -18.73
C LYS A 158 -9.29 7.34 -17.82
N ASP A 159 -9.92 6.20 -17.48
CA ASP A 159 -11.11 6.08 -16.63
C ASP A 159 -10.77 5.77 -15.14
N GLN A 160 -9.49 5.91 -14.76
CA GLN A 160 -9.07 5.53 -13.41
C GLN A 160 -9.66 6.44 -12.33
N ALA A 161 -9.82 7.74 -12.61
CA ALA A 161 -10.35 8.68 -11.63
C ALA A 161 -11.82 8.37 -11.29
N GLU A 162 -12.63 8.12 -12.31
CA GLU A 162 -14.04 7.76 -12.16
C GLU A 162 -14.22 6.46 -11.35
N LYS A 163 -13.46 5.42 -11.69
CA LYS A 163 -13.44 4.14 -10.95
C LYS A 163 -12.95 4.30 -9.51
N PHE A 164 -11.99 5.20 -9.29
CA PHE A 164 -11.48 5.49 -7.95
C PHE A 164 -12.54 6.20 -7.11
N ILE A 165 -13.22 7.20 -7.64
CA ILE A 165 -14.30 7.92 -6.96
C ILE A 165 -15.45 6.97 -6.61
N SER A 166 -15.90 6.16 -7.57
CA SER A 166 -16.99 5.20 -7.36
C SER A 166 -16.69 4.21 -6.23
N TYR A 167 -15.42 3.81 -6.07
CA TYR A 167 -15.02 2.94 -4.96
C TYR A 167 -15.26 3.57 -3.57
N PHE A 168 -15.28 4.90 -3.47
CA PHE A 168 -15.42 5.64 -2.21
C PHE A 168 -16.79 6.31 -2.02
N GLU A 169 -17.80 6.01 -2.83
CA GLU A 169 -19.15 6.63 -2.74
C GLU A 169 -19.80 6.48 -1.35
N GLY A 170 -19.45 5.44 -0.58
CA GLY A 170 -19.96 5.22 0.77
C GLY A 170 -19.33 6.10 1.86
N TYR A 171 -18.24 6.81 1.56
CA TYR A 171 -17.51 7.62 2.55
C TYR A 171 -17.99 9.05 2.54
N ARG A 172 -18.38 9.59 3.72
CA ARG A 172 -18.94 10.95 3.86
C ARG A 172 -17.89 12.02 4.16
N ASN A 173 -16.71 11.60 4.61
CA ASN A 173 -15.64 12.50 5.03
C ASN A 173 -14.59 12.76 3.93
N VAL A 174 -14.97 12.60 2.68
CA VAL A 174 -14.10 12.79 1.51
C VAL A 174 -14.82 13.50 0.38
N SER A 175 -14.12 14.44 -0.26
CA SER A 175 -14.55 15.09 -1.49
C SER A 175 -13.48 14.91 -2.57
N PHE A 176 -13.89 14.80 -3.84
CA PHE A 176 -12.98 14.54 -4.95
C PHE A 176 -13.00 15.68 -5.96
N LYS A 177 -11.83 16.03 -6.48
CA LYS A 177 -11.66 16.88 -7.65
C LYS A 177 -10.70 16.20 -8.62
N VAL A 178 -11.12 16.03 -9.87
CA VAL A 178 -10.25 15.51 -10.96
C VAL A 178 -9.57 16.68 -11.64
N VAL A 179 -8.26 16.55 -11.88
CA VAL A 179 -7.44 17.56 -12.55
C VAL A 179 -6.68 16.92 -13.71
N ASP A 180 -6.40 17.73 -14.74
CA ASP A 180 -5.84 17.24 -16.00
C ASP A 180 -4.36 17.55 -16.17
N THR A 181 -3.79 18.39 -15.30
CA THR A 181 -2.38 18.78 -15.37
C THR A 181 -1.63 18.56 -14.05
N ILE A 182 -0.34 18.24 -14.14
CA ILE A 182 0.52 18.09 -12.96
C ILE A 182 0.64 19.41 -12.17
N PRO A 183 0.84 20.59 -12.80
CA PRO A 183 0.83 21.86 -12.08
C PRO A 183 -0.45 22.09 -11.25
N GLU A 184 -1.63 21.76 -11.77
CA GLU A 184 -2.89 21.89 -11.03
C GLU A 184 -2.98 20.88 -9.88
N LEU A 185 -2.48 19.65 -10.08
CA LEU A 185 -2.42 18.61 -9.06
C LEU A 185 -1.58 19.06 -7.86
N VAL A 186 -0.39 19.59 -8.11
CA VAL A 186 0.60 19.91 -7.07
C VAL A 186 0.43 21.28 -6.45
N SER A 187 -0.19 22.23 -7.18
CA SER A 187 -0.39 23.60 -6.70
C SER A 187 -1.20 23.63 -5.41
N GLY A 188 -0.58 24.10 -4.32
CA GLY A 188 -1.20 24.18 -2.98
C GLY A 188 -1.53 22.82 -2.36
N ALA A 189 -0.94 21.73 -2.83
CA ALA A 189 -1.07 20.42 -2.18
C ALA A 189 -0.31 20.39 -0.85
N ASP A 190 -0.99 19.95 0.20
CA ASP A 190 -0.37 19.71 1.52
C ASP A 190 0.33 18.35 1.55
N VAL A 191 -0.23 17.39 0.81
CA VAL A 191 0.28 16.02 0.68
C VAL A 191 0.19 15.57 -0.77
N LEU A 192 1.29 15.04 -1.31
CA LEU A 192 1.33 14.42 -2.64
C LEU A 192 1.61 12.92 -2.50
N VAL A 193 0.68 12.10 -2.96
CA VAL A 193 0.77 10.62 -2.96
C VAL A 193 1.01 10.15 -4.39
N SER A 194 2.21 9.63 -4.64
CA SER A 194 2.58 9.06 -5.93
C SER A 194 2.55 7.53 -5.86
N CYS A 195 1.66 6.92 -6.65
CA CYS A 195 1.52 5.46 -6.79
C CYS A 195 1.72 5.01 -8.24
N ILE A 196 2.47 5.78 -9.03
CA ILE A 196 2.81 5.43 -10.41
C ILE A 196 3.87 4.34 -10.44
N THR A 197 3.80 3.48 -11.46
CA THR A 197 4.71 2.34 -11.61
C THR A 197 6.02 2.73 -12.27
N ASP A 198 5.99 3.73 -13.13
CA ASP A 198 7.13 4.21 -13.90
C ASP A 198 7.05 5.74 -13.99
N ALA A 199 7.99 6.41 -13.32
CA ALA A 199 8.10 7.86 -13.32
C ALA A 199 9.15 8.25 -14.38
N GLN A 200 8.68 8.79 -15.50
CA GLN A 200 9.56 9.40 -16.49
C GLN A 200 9.90 10.83 -16.05
N GLY A 201 10.97 10.99 -15.27
CA GLY A 201 11.46 12.29 -14.81
C GLY A 201 10.87 12.72 -13.45
N LEU A 202 11.06 14.00 -13.13
CA LEU A 202 10.56 14.61 -11.90
C LEU A 202 9.07 14.96 -12.03
N LEU A 203 8.28 14.61 -11.00
CA LEU A 203 6.88 15.02 -10.91
C LEU A 203 6.75 16.53 -10.65
N VAL A 204 7.69 17.07 -9.90
CA VAL A 204 7.73 18.48 -9.53
C VAL A 204 9.16 18.97 -9.71
N GLU A 205 9.33 20.02 -10.49
CA GLU A 205 10.60 20.75 -10.55
C GLU A 205 10.65 21.75 -9.40
N ASP A 206 11.77 21.79 -8.70
CA ASP A 206 12.03 22.84 -7.71
C ASP A 206 12.17 24.16 -8.48
N LYS A 207 11.20 25.04 -8.34
CA LYS A 207 11.31 26.41 -8.81
C LYS A 207 11.82 27.21 -7.63
N ASN A 208 13.17 27.39 -7.57
CA ASN A 208 13.82 28.38 -6.73
C ASN A 208 13.18 29.76 -6.87
#